data_56744415a149591e168cd15676bfd676
#
_entry.id   56744415a149591e168cd15676bfd676
#
_cell.length_a   1.000
_cell.length_b   1.000
_cell.length_c   1.000
_cell.angle_alpha   90.00
_cell.angle_beta   90.00
_cell.angle_gamma   90.00
#
_symmetry.space_group_name_H-M   'P 1'
#
loop_
_entity.id
_entity.type
_entity.pdbx_description
1 polymer ?
#
loop_
_entity_poly.entity_id
_entity_poly.type
_entity_poly.pdbx_seq_one_letter_code
_entity_poly.pdbx_strand_id
1 'polypeptide(L)'
;MGVPELFDLILRGGKAVLPWGIEALDIGIRHGRIAALGDLRTAEAHASWDCKGLHLLPGLVDAHVHLREPGNDAVETIATGTLAAARGGYTAVHAMANLDPVTDTAEAAEYLAALAARTANAEAIVIGSVTKGLAGEQLSEMGLMNRSAAAVRMFSDDGRCVMDPLVMRRALTYAKTFDAVIAQHSQDTRLAGPTACCHESEISGRLGLAGWPAQAE
;
A
#
# COMPACT_ATOMS: atom_id res chain seq x y z
N MET A 1 -17.01 -32.94 26.15
CA MET A 1 -17.55 -31.91 25.25
C MET A 1 -16.78 -30.63 25.51
N GLY A 2 -15.97 -30.18 24.57
CA GLY A 2 -15.27 -28.90 24.72
C GLY A 2 -16.28 -27.77 24.82
N VAL A 3 -16.01 -26.80 25.69
CA VAL A 3 -16.78 -25.55 25.73
C VAL A 3 -16.75 -24.97 24.30
N PRO A 4 -17.91 -24.64 23.70
CA PRO A 4 -17.90 -24.01 22.39
C PRO A 4 -17.08 -22.73 22.50
N GLU A 5 -16.06 -22.63 21.66
CA GLU A 5 -15.15 -21.50 21.65
C GLU A 5 -15.90 -20.27 21.15
N LEU A 6 -16.04 -19.25 22.02
CA LEU A 6 -16.74 -18.00 21.70
C LEU A 6 -16.08 -17.27 20.54
N PHE A 7 -16.87 -16.51 19.77
CA PHE A 7 -16.31 -15.53 18.85
C PHE A 7 -15.77 -14.32 19.63
N ASP A 8 -14.72 -13.69 19.10
CA ASP A 8 -14.27 -12.42 19.66
C ASP A 8 -15.26 -11.31 19.32
N LEU A 9 -15.79 -11.35 18.09
CA LEU A 9 -16.77 -10.38 17.57
C LEU A 9 -17.71 -11.07 16.59
N ILE A 10 -18.99 -10.70 16.62
CA ILE A 10 -19.94 -11.02 15.56
C ILE A 10 -20.48 -9.72 14.96
N LEU A 11 -20.36 -9.57 13.64
CA LEU A 11 -21.03 -8.53 12.86
C LEU A 11 -22.39 -9.08 12.38
N ARG A 12 -23.50 -8.49 12.85
CA ARG A 12 -24.86 -9.04 12.66
C ARG A 12 -25.67 -8.31 11.60
N GLY A 13 -26.31 -9.06 10.72
CA GLY A 13 -27.35 -8.57 9.79
C GLY A 13 -26.86 -7.63 8.70
N GLY A 14 -25.56 -7.61 8.44
CA GLY A 14 -24.98 -6.80 7.37
C GLY A 14 -25.12 -7.45 5.99
N LYS A 15 -24.87 -6.66 4.94
CA LYS A 15 -24.73 -7.12 3.54
C LYS A 15 -23.26 -7.37 3.27
N ALA A 16 -22.80 -8.61 3.39
CA ALA A 16 -21.41 -8.97 3.14
C ALA A 16 -21.12 -8.99 1.62
N VAL A 17 -20.07 -8.28 1.22
CA VAL A 17 -19.55 -8.30 -0.15
C VAL A 17 -18.52 -9.43 -0.24
N LEU A 18 -18.90 -10.49 -0.92
CA LEU A 18 -18.14 -11.72 -1.05
C LEU A 18 -17.64 -11.87 -2.51
N PRO A 19 -16.63 -12.70 -2.78
CA PRO A 19 -16.11 -12.91 -4.13
C PRO A 19 -17.16 -13.37 -5.17
N TRP A 20 -18.26 -13.98 -4.69
CA TRP A 20 -19.33 -14.49 -5.55
C TRP A 20 -20.61 -13.63 -5.53
N GLY A 21 -20.67 -12.56 -4.74
CA GLY A 21 -21.85 -11.68 -4.70
C GLY A 21 -22.06 -11.03 -3.34
N ILE A 22 -23.19 -10.34 -3.18
CA ILE A 22 -23.57 -9.67 -1.94
C ILE A 22 -24.66 -10.49 -1.26
N GLU A 23 -24.41 -10.89 -0.01
CA GLU A 23 -25.32 -11.72 0.79
C GLU A 23 -25.63 -11.05 2.14
N ALA A 24 -26.88 -11.15 2.58
CA ALA A 24 -27.25 -10.75 3.94
C ALA A 24 -26.94 -11.90 4.91
N LEU A 25 -25.92 -11.71 5.74
CA LEU A 25 -25.48 -12.72 6.70
C LEU A 25 -24.72 -12.10 7.87
N ASP A 26 -24.44 -12.91 8.89
CA ASP A 26 -23.57 -12.55 9.99
C ASP A 26 -22.14 -13.02 9.72
N ILE A 27 -21.15 -12.29 10.26
CA ILE A 27 -19.73 -12.64 10.19
C ILE A 27 -19.21 -12.86 11.61
N GLY A 28 -18.74 -14.07 11.90
CA GLY A 28 -18.07 -14.43 13.14
C GLY A 28 -16.57 -14.31 13.03
N ILE A 29 -15.94 -13.55 13.91
CA ILE A 29 -14.50 -13.30 13.97
C ILE A 29 -13.94 -13.98 15.21
N ARG A 30 -12.81 -14.69 15.04
CA ARG A 30 -12.05 -15.35 16.11
C ARG A 30 -10.56 -15.25 15.82
N HIS A 31 -9.79 -14.86 16.84
CA HIS A 31 -8.34 -14.65 16.73
C HIS A 31 -7.96 -13.74 15.55
N GLY A 32 -8.72 -12.63 15.37
CA GLY A 32 -8.50 -11.66 14.31
C GLY A 32 -8.80 -12.16 12.89
N ARG A 33 -9.48 -13.31 12.73
CA ARG A 33 -9.80 -13.91 11.44
C ARG A 33 -11.30 -14.18 11.31
N ILE A 34 -11.81 -14.12 10.09
CA ILE A 34 -13.16 -14.58 9.78
C ILE A 34 -13.20 -16.10 9.99
N ALA A 35 -13.98 -16.54 10.98
CA ALA A 35 -14.11 -17.93 11.38
C ALA A 35 -15.42 -18.56 10.92
N ALA A 36 -16.46 -17.74 10.69
CA ALA A 36 -17.76 -18.20 10.21
C ALA A 36 -18.48 -17.12 9.39
N LEU A 37 -19.24 -17.58 8.40
CA LEU A 37 -20.17 -16.78 7.61
C LEU A 37 -21.54 -17.50 7.61
N GLY A 38 -22.62 -16.79 7.83
CA GLY A 38 -23.99 -17.36 7.80
C GLY A 38 -24.90 -16.84 8.89
N ASP A 39 -25.87 -17.66 9.31
CA ASP A 39 -26.79 -17.36 10.39
C ASP A 39 -26.12 -17.66 11.74
N LEU A 40 -25.71 -16.62 12.45
CA LEU A 40 -25.08 -16.74 13.77
C LEU A 40 -25.98 -16.20 14.91
N ARG A 41 -27.32 -16.12 14.70
CA ARG A 41 -28.25 -15.53 15.68
C ARG A 41 -28.15 -16.13 17.07
N THR A 42 -27.85 -17.42 17.17
CA THR A 42 -27.72 -18.15 18.43
C THR A 42 -26.26 -18.28 18.91
N ALA A 43 -25.30 -17.83 18.11
CA ALA A 43 -23.90 -17.92 18.49
C ALA A 43 -23.54 -16.84 19.51
N GLU A 44 -22.64 -17.21 20.45
CA GLU A 44 -22.13 -16.33 21.49
C GLU A 44 -20.80 -15.68 21.08
N ALA A 45 -20.57 -14.45 21.53
CA ALA A 45 -19.35 -13.69 21.29
C ALA A 45 -19.05 -12.75 22.45
N HIS A 46 -17.79 -12.36 22.58
CA HIS A 46 -17.39 -11.32 23.53
C HIS A 46 -17.96 -9.95 23.17
N ALA A 47 -18.11 -9.65 21.87
CA ALA A 47 -18.73 -8.44 21.36
C ALA A 47 -19.62 -8.74 20.14
N SER A 48 -20.62 -7.88 19.93
CA SER A 48 -21.49 -7.99 18.77
C SER A 48 -21.87 -6.59 18.27
N TRP A 49 -21.79 -6.38 16.96
CA TRP A 49 -22.20 -5.12 16.32
C TRP A 49 -23.43 -5.36 15.43
N ASP A 50 -24.42 -4.51 15.56
CA ASP A 50 -25.54 -4.48 14.63
C ASP A 50 -25.10 -3.75 13.35
N CYS A 51 -25.04 -4.51 12.26
CA CYS A 51 -24.65 -4.02 10.93
C CYS A 51 -25.84 -3.96 9.98
N LYS A 52 -27.07 -4.00 10.49
CA LYS A 52 -28.28 -3.97 9.66
C LYS A 52 -28.31 -2.70 8.79
N GLY A 53 -28.47 -2.90 7.48
CA GLY A 53 -28.47 -1.81 6.49
C GLY A 53 -27.08 -1.38 6.01
N LEU A 54 -26.00 -1.89 6.62
CA LEU A 54 -24.63 -1.62 6.21
C LEU A 54 -24.09 -2.68 5.23
N HIS A 55 -23.15 -2.26 4.39
CA HIS A 55 -22.34 -3.19 3.62
C HIS A 55 -21.07 -3.53 4.41
N LEU A 56 -20.76 -4.81 4.49
CA LEU A 56 -19.54 -5.35 5.11
C LEU A 56 -18.57 -5.70 3.99
N LEU A 57 -17.43 -5.01 3.94
CA LEU A 57 -16.39 -5.21 2.94
C LEU A 57 -15.10 -5.65 3.61
N PRO A 58 -14.22 -6.37 2.88
CA PRO A 58 -12.82 -6.44 3.27
C PRO A 58 -12.26 -5.03 3.45
N GLY A 59 -11.32 -4.87 4.39
CA GLY A 59 -10.61 -3.60 4.54
C GLY A 59 -9.93 -3.19 3.24
N LEU A 60 -9.93 -1.89 2.96
CA LEU A 60 -9.29 -1.36 1.76
C LEU A 60 -7.77 -1.48 1.87
N VAL A 61 -7.11 -1.64 0.74
CA VAL A 61 -5.65 -1.65 0.63
C VAL A 61 -5.23 -0.55 -0.33
N ASP A 62 -4.33 0.33 0.10
CA ASP A 62 -3.73 1.32 -0.76
C ASP A 62 -2.30 0.88 -1.12
N ALA A 63 -2.08 0.59 -2.39
CA ALA A 63 -0.80 0.12 -2.89
C ALA A 63 0.23 1.24 -3.12
N HIS A 64 -0.13 2.51 -2.86
CA HIS A 64 0.72 3.65 -3.19
C HIS A 64 0.44 4.86 -2.27
N VAL A 65 1.22 4.99 -1.18
CA VAL A 65 1.12 6.15 -0.29
C VAL A 65 2.49 6.72 0.04
N HIS A 66 2.51 8.03 0.39
CA HIS A 66 3.70 8.71 0.85
C HIS A 66 3.54 9.08 2.32
N LEU A 67 4.17 8.33 3.22
CA LEU A 67 4.09 8.56 4.67
C LEU A 67 5.12 9.58 5.19
N ARG A 68 6.03 10.05 4.34
CA ARG A 68 7.00 11.14 4.58
C ARG A 68 8.01 10.93 5.71
N GLU A 69 7.79 9.97 6.59
CA GLU A 69 8.69 9.62 7.68
C GLU A 69 9.46 8.31 7.36
N PRO A 70 10.79 8.33 7.50
CA PRO A 70 11.65 9.43 7.95
C PRO A 70 11.94 10.48 6.86
N GLY A 71 12.36 11.67 7.31
CA GLY A 71 12.97 12.71 6.48
C GLY A 71 12.10 13.94 6.23
N ASN A 72 10.77 13.82 6.25
CA ASN A 72 9.87 14.97 6.12
C ASN A 72 8.70 14.86 7.10
N ASP A 73 9.01 14.52 8.34
CA ASP A 73 8.07 14.23 9.43
C ASP A 73 7.17 15.43 9.79
N ALA A 74 7.62 16.63 9.46
CA ALA A 74 6.80 17.85 9.66
C ALA A 74 5.57 17.90 8.73
N VAL A 75 5.61 17.23 7.58
CA VAL A 75 4.48 17.14 6.64
C VAL A 75 3.53 16.02 7.04
N GLU A 76 4.06 14.83 7.29
CA GLU A 76 3.29 13.66 7.73
C GLU A 76 4.21 12.65 8.42
N THR A 77 3.65 11.92 9.40
CA THR A 77 4.31 10.80 10.04
C THR A 77 3.61 9.48 9.68
N ILE A 78 4.26 8.36 9.92
CA ILE A 78 3.63 7.03 9.78
C ILE A 78 2.37 6.97 10.64
N ALA A 79 2.42 7.47 11.88
CA ALA A 79 1.29 7.48 12.79
C ALA A 79 0.10 8.28 12.24
N THR A 80 0.32 9.49 11.72
CA THR A 80 -0.76 10.36 11.22
C THR A 80 -1.34 9.86 9.91
N GLY A 81 -0.49 9.47 8.95
CA GLY A 81 -0.93 8.94 7.66
C GLY A 81 -1.70 7.63 7.79
N THR A 82 -1.21 6.69 8.62
CA THR A 82 -1.92 5.43 8.85
C THR A 82 -3.18 5.59 9.70
N LEU A 83 -3.27 6.60 10.57
CA LEU A 83 -4.50 6.95 11.26
C LEU A 83 -5.56 7.49 10.28
N ALA A 84 -5.16 8.35 9.33
CA ALA A 84 -6.04 8.83 8.28
C ALA A 84 -6.52 7.65 7.40
N ALA A 85 -5.62 6.74 7.02
CA ALA A 85 -5.94 5.53 6.29
C ALA A 85 -6.96 4.66 7.03
N ALA A 86 -6.73 4.35 8.31
CA ALA A 86 -7.64 3.56 9.13
C ALA A 86 -9.03 4.19 9.24
N ARG A 87 -9.11 5.52 9.40
CA ARG A 87 -10.39 6.26 9.41
C ARG A 87 -11.10 6.25 8.05
N GLY A 88 -10.34 6.11 6.96
CA GLY A 88 -10.86 5.92 5.60
C GLY A 88 -11.28 4.49 5.28
N GLY A 89 -11.10 3.54 6.21
CA GLY A 89 -11.41 2.12 6.00
C GLY A 89 -10.29 1.30 5.38
N TYR A 90 -9.07 1.86 5.30
CA TYR A 90 -7.89 1.14 4.84
C TYR A 90 -7.29 0.34 6.00
N THR A 91 -7.04 -0.94 5.76
CA THR A 91 -6.39 -1.83 6.73
C THR A 91 -4.91 -2.01 6.44
N ALA A 92 -4.48 -1.76 5.20
CA ALA A 92 -3.09 -1.80 4.80
C ALA A 92 -2.77 -0.68 3.80
N VAL A 93 -1.57 -0.13 3.91
CA VAL A 93 -1.03 0.87 2.98
C VAL A 93 0.41 0.52 2.63
N HIS A 94 0.83 0.78 1.39
CA HIS A 94 2.18 0.51 0.92
C HIS A 94 2.96 1.84 0.84
N ALA A 95 3.97 1.98 1.71
CA ALA A 95 4.77 3.19 1.83
C ALA A 95 5.87 3.25 0.77
N MET A 96 5.83 4.26 -0.10
CA MET A 96 6.80 4.48 -1.18
C MET A 96 8.21 4.75 -0.64
N ALA A 97 9.20 4.39 -1.47
CA ALA A 97 10.61 4.40 -1.12
C ALA A 97 11.25 5.81 -1.06
N ASN A 98 10.54 6.85 -1.52
CA ASN A 98 11.03 8.22 -1.65
C ASN A 98 11.08 8.98 -0.32
N LEU A 99 11.79 8.42 0.62
CA LEU A 99 12.06 8.95 1.96
C LEU A 99 13.48 9.52 2.06
N ASP A 100 13.85 10.02 3.21
CA ASP A 100 15.22 10.46 3.51
C ASP A 100 15.68 9.84 4.84
N PRO A 101 16.56 8.83 4.79
CA PRO A 101 17.16 8.24 3.57
C PRO A 101 16.16 7.47 2.70
N VAL A 102 16.49 7.35 1.40
CA VAL A 102 15.74 6.50 0.46
C VAL A 102 15.75 5.06 0.95
N THR A 103 14.64 4.34 0.79
CA THR A 103 14.55 2.92 1.14
C THR A 103 15.19 2.05 0.04
N ASP A 104 16.50 2.09 -0.07
CA ASP A 104 17.29 1.41 -1.12
C ASP A 104 18.25 0.33 -0.58
N THR A 105 18.31 0.16 0.75
CA THR A 105 19.09 -0.89 1.44
C THR A 105 18.23 -1.73 2.37
N ALA A 106 18.73 -2.90 2.76
CA ALA A 106 18.04 -3.77 3.72
C ALA A 106 17.86 -3.09 5.07
N GLU A 107 18.87 -2.34 5.55
CA GLU A 107 18.83 -1.64 6.83
C GLU A 107 17.77 -0.53 6.83
N ALA A 108 17.65 0.24 5.75
CA ALA A 108 16.62 1.27 5.62
C ALA A 108 15.21 0.66 5.63
N ALA A 109 15.02 -0.46 4.92
CA ALA A 109 13.76 -1.17 4.89
C ALA A 109 13.38 -1.76 6.26
N GLU A 110 14.32 -2.37 6.96
CA GLU A 110 14.10 -2.92 8.32
C GLU A 110 13.80 -1.82 9.34
N TYR A 111 14.53 -0.70 9.27
CA TYR A 111 14.26 0.46 10.11
C TYR A 111 12.83 0.98 9.92
N LEU A 112 12.41 1.17 8.67
CA LEU A 112 11.06 1.63 8.35
C LEU A 112 9.99 0.65 8.83
N ALA A 113 10.19 -0.65 8.58
CA ALA A 113 9.26 -1.70 9.05
C ALA A 113 9.15 -1.73 10.58
N ALA A 114 10.28 -1.62 11.30
CA ALA A 114 10.30 -1.58 12.76
C ALA A 114 9.65 -0.30 13.32
N LEU A 115 9.81 0.84 12.65
CA LEU A 115 9.15 2.09 13.02
C LEU A 115 7.63 1.97 12.81
N ALA A 116 7.20 1.47 11.67
CA ALA A 116 5.79 1.22 11.36
C ALA A 116 5.14 0.26 12.35
N ALA A 117 5.81 -0.83 12.72
CA ALA A 117 5.30 -1.78 13.71
C ALA A 117 5.00 -1.17 15.09
N ARG A 118 5.69 -0.06 15.43
CA ARG A 118 5.48 0.63 16.72
C ARG A 118 4.48 1.77 16.66
N THR A 119 4.28 2.39 15.52
CA THR A 119 3.57 3.69 15.42
C THR A 119 2.35 3.65 14.50
N ALA A 120 2.25 2.69 13.59
CA ALA A 120 1.18 2.62 12.61
C ALA A 120 -0.17 2.23 13.22
N ASN A 121 -1.25 2.82 12.69
CA ASN A 121 -2.64 2.53 13.05
C ASN A 121 -3.34 1.61 12.02
N ALA A 122 -2.73 1.39 10.88
CA ALA A 122 -3.05 0.37 9.88
C ALA A 122 -1.75 -0.31 9.47
N GLU A 123 -1.80 -1.48 8.86
CA GLU A 123 -0.59 -2.15 8.40
C GLU A 123 0.15 -1.26 7.39
N ALA A 124 1.40 -0.91 7.69
CA ALA A 124 2.25 -0.16 6.76
C ALA A 124 3.31 -1.10 6.18
N ILE A 125 3.16 -1.39 4.90
CA ILE A 125 4.02 -2.31 4.14
C ILE A 125 5.09 -1.49 3.43
N VAL A 126 6.33 -1.91 3.55
CA VAL A 126 7.49 -1.20 2.97
C VAL A 126 7.62 -1.50 1.50
N ILE A 127 7.73 -0.46 0.68
CA ILE A 127 8.20 -0.54 -0.71
C ILE A 127 9.68 -0.14 -0.73
N GLY A 128 10.51 -0.94 -1.39
CA GLY A 128 11.92 -0.60 -1.64
C GLY A 128 12.07 0.16 -2.96
N SER A 129 13.17 0.90 -3.13
CA SER A 129 13.48 1.48 -4.42
C SER A 129 13.97 0.43 -5.43
N VAL A 130 13.76 0.68 -6.71
CA VAL A 130 14.34 -0.11 -7.80
C VAL A 130 15.82 0.21 -7.94
N THR A 131 16.17 1.51 -7.86
CA THR A 131 17.54 1.97 -8.04
C THR A 131 18.06 2.72 -6.82
N LYS A 132 19.39 2.70 -6.64
CA LYS A 132 20.07 3.41 -5.55
C LYS A 132 19.77 4.90 -5.62
N GLY A 133 19.34 5.47 -4.50
CA GLY A 133 19.01 6.89 -4.39
C GLY A 133 17.93 7.37 -5.37
N LEU A 134 17.13 6.45 -5.96
CA LEU A 134 16.14 6.76 -7.02
C LEU A 134 16.80 7.43 -8.24
N ALA A 135 18.05 7.09 -8.54
CA ALA A 135 18.83 7.74 -9.60
C ALA A 135 18.58 7.17 -11.01
N GLY A 136 17.94 5.99 -11.11
CA GLY A 136 17.68 5.34 -12.39
C GLY A 136 18.90 4.65 -13.03
N GLU A 137 20.06 4.55 -12.32
CA GLU A 137 21.33 4.11 -12.88
C GLU A 137 21.75 2.72 -12.45
N GLN A 138 21.70 2.44 -11.16
CA GLN A 138 22.13 1.17 -10.55
C GLN A 138 21.02 0.58 -9.71
N LEU A 139 20.84 -0.75 -9.79
CA LEU A 139 19.86 -1.44 -8.94
C LEU A 139 20.20 -1.24 -7.46
N SER A 140 19.17 -1.08 -6.66
CA SER A 140 19.22 -1.10 -5.20
C SER A 140 19.47 -2.51 -4.66
N GLU A 141 19.48 -2.66 -3.36
CA GLU A 141 19.63 -3.96 -2.68
C GLU A 141 18.34 -4.80 -2.67
N MET A 142 17.60 -4.84 -3.80
CA MET A 142 16.27 -5.46 -3.89
C MET A 142 16.23 -6.87 -3.27
N GLY A 143 17.19 -7.73 -3.61
CA GLY A 143 17.21 -9.11 -3.10
C GLY A 143 17.58 -9.20 -1.61
N LEU A 144 18.34 -8.24 -1.06
CA LEU A 144 18.62 -8.16 0.38
C LEU A 144 17.38 -7.64 1.12
N MET A 145 16.73 -6.58 0.64
CA MET A 145 15.47 -6.08 1.18
C MET A 145 14.37 -7.14 1.19
N ASN A 146 14.29 -7.96 0.13
CA ASN A 146 13.31 -9.03 0.07
C ASN A 146 13.56 -10.12 1.13
N ARG A 147 14.82 -10.45 1.43
CA ARG A 147 15.19 -11.48 2.42
C ARG A 147 15.33 -10.93 3.84
N SER A 148 15.29 -9.62 4.01
CA SER A 148 15.36 -8.96 5.31
C SER A 148 14.10 -9.17 6.14
N ALA A 149 14.11 -8.73 7.39
CA ALA A 149 12.93 -8.77 8.25
C ALA A 149 11.76 -7.90 7.71
N ALA A 150 12.05 -6.90 6.87
CA ALA A 150 11.02 -6.11 6.19
C ALA A 150 10.28 -6.88 5.08
N ALA A 151 10.84 -7.99 4.58
CA ALA A 151 10.26 -8.87 3.58
C ALA A 151 9.67 -8.14 2.36
N VAL A 152 10.40 -7.16 1.83
CA VAL A 152 9.93 -6.28 0.75
C VAL A 152 9.55 -7.08 -0.51
N ARG A 153 8.34 -6.85 -1.02
CA ARG A 153 7.79 -7.55 -2.19
C ARG A 153 7.46 -6.64 -3.36
N MET A 154 7.49 -5.34 -3.16
CA MET A 154 7.27 -4.34 -4.20
C MET A 154 8.42 -3.34 -4.22
N PHE A 155 8.82 -2.92 -5.43
CA PHE A 155 9.88 -1.95 -5.62
C PHE A 155 9.43 -0.86 -6.58
N SER A 156 9.75 0.39 -6.26
CA SER A 156 9.37 1.55 -7.06
C SER A 156 10.35 2.69 -6.86
N ASP A 157 10.69 3.39 -7.93
CA ASP A 157 11.39 4.67 -7.87
C ASP A 157 10.39 5.85 -7.88
N ASP A 158 9.17 5.65 -7.39
CA ASP A 158 8.09 6.62 -7.47
C ASP A 158 8.51 8.04 -7.09
N GLY A 159 7.92 8.98 -7.83
CA GLY A 159 8.34 10.35 -8.00
C GLY A 159 9.39 10.49 -9.11
N ARG A 160 9.97 9.39 -9.59
CA ARG A 160 10.90 9.34 -10.73
C ARG A 160 10.63 8.11 -11.59
N CYS A 161 10.94 8.22 -12.88
CA CYS A 161 10.86 7.11 -13.82
C CYS A 161 12.23 6.46 -13.99
N VAL A 162 12.31 5.13 -13.95
CA VAL A 162 13.51 4.42 -14.42
C VAL A 162 13.54 4.49 -15.94
N MET A 163 14.25 5.50 -16.47
CA MET A 163 14.26 5.86 -17.90
C MET A 163 15.09 4.92 -18.76
N ASP A 164 16.12 4.28 -18.17
CA ASP A 164 16.99 3.35 -18.91
C ASP A 164 16.31 2.00 -19.07
N PRO A 165 15.96 1.56 -20.31
CA PRO A 165 15.30 0.30 -20.53
C PRO A 165 16.15 -0.92 -20.17
N LEU A 166 17.49 -0.79 -20.18
CA LEU A 166 18.38 -1.87 -19.75
C LEU A 166 18.36 -2.04 -18.23
N VAL A 167 18.34 -0.94 -17.48
CA VAL A 167 18.20 -0.96 -16.01
C VAL A 167 16.85 -1.55 -15.65
N MET A 168 15.76 -1.10 -16.27
CA MET A 168 14.42 -1.65 -16.05
C MET A 168 14.33 -3.14 -16.38
N ARG A 169 14.87 -3.57 -17.51
CA ARG A 169 14.91 -4.99 -17.88
C ARG A 169 15.66 -5.82 -16.84
N ARG A 170 16.80 -5.33 -16.35
CA ARG A 170 17.59 -6.01 -15.31
C ARG A 170 16.81 -6.09 -13.99
N ALA A 171 16.15 -5.01 -13.61
CA ALA A 171 15.30 -4.96 -12.41
C ALA A 171 14.17 -5.99 -12.48
N LEU A 172 13.41 -6.04 -13.56
CA LEU A 172 12.33 -7.00 -13.78
C LEU A 172 12.83 -8.45 -13.78
N THR A 173 13.97 -8.71 -14.45
CA THR A 173 14.58 -10.04 -14.46
C THR A 173 15.02 -10.47 -13.06
N TYR A 174 15.60 -9.55 -12.30
CA TYR A 174 16.05 -9.83 -10.93
C TYR A 174 14.88 -10.01 -9.96
N ALA A 175 13.89 -9.11 -9.99
CA ALA A 175 12.69 -9.19 -9.14
C ALA A 175 11.95 -10.52 -9.31
N LYS A 176 11.90 -11.06 -10.52
CA LYS A 176 11.28 -12.36 -10.81
C LYS A 176 11.92 -13.52 -10.04
N THR A 177 13.21 -13.44 -9.68
CA THR A 177 13.90 -14.52 -8.97
C THR A 177 13.43 -14.71 -7.53
N PHE A 178 12.72 -13.74 -6.96
CA PHE A 178 12.16 -13.78 -5.60
C PHE A 178 10.69 -13.32 -5.55
N ASP A 179 9.99 -13.44 -6.67
CA ASP A 179 8.55 -13.19 -6.80
C ASP A 179 8.12 -11.80 -6.30
N ALA A 180 8.86 -10.78 -6.72
CA ALA A 180 8.56 -9.39 -6.40
C ALA A 180 7.99 -8.63 -7.60
N VAL A 181 7.26 -7.54 -7.31
CA VAL A 181 6.62 -6.66 -8.28
C VAL A 181 7.42 -5.37 -8.42
N ILE A 182 7.50 -4.84 -9.63
CA ILE A 182 7.99 -3.47 -9.88
C ILE A 182 6.80 -2.61 -10.27
N ALA A 183 6.61 -1.51 -9.53
CA ALA A 183 5.65 -0.46 -9.84
C ALA A 183 6.41 0.73 -10.44
N GLN A 184 6.15 1.02 -11.71
CA GLN A 184 6.82 2.10 -12.41
C GLN A 184 5.99 3.39 -12.30
N HIS A 185 6.66 4.49 -11.96
CA HIS A 185 6.14 5.84 -12.20
C HIS A 185 6.35 6.15 -13.67
N SER A 186 5.32 5.89 -14.48
CA SER A 186 5.42 5.99 -15.94
C SER A 186 5.40 7.45 -16.36
N GLN A 187 6.59 8.01 -16.59
CA GLN A 187 6.75 9.39 -17.07
C GLN A 187 8.09 9.57 -17.80
N ASP A 188 8.06 9.74 -19.09
CA ASP A 188 9.27 10.19 -19.82
C ASP A 188 9.53 11.68 -19.50
N THR A 189 10.55 11.91 -18.66
CA THR A 189 10.89 13.27 -18.19
C THR A 189 11.33 14.21 -19.32
N ARG A 190 11.79 13.68 -20.45
CA ARG A 190 12.19 14.47 -21.63
C ARG A 190 10.96 14.96 -22.40
N LEU A 191 9.90 14.14 -22.45
CA LEU A 191 8.62 14.53 -23.07
C LEU A 191 7.80 15.41 -22.13
N ALA A 192 7.78 15.10 -20.86
CA ALA A 192 7.09 15.92 -19.86
C ALA A 192 7.72 17.31 -19.70
N GLY A 193 9.07 17.38 -19.72
CA GLY A 193 9.81 18.59 -19.47
C GLY A 193 9.84 19.00 -17.98
N PRO A 194 10.71 19.95 -17.60
CA PRO A 194 10.98 20.26 -16.19
C PRO A 194 9.89 21.09 -15.52
N THR A 195 8.98 21.70 -16.27
CA THR A 195 7.97 22.63 -15.77
C THR A 195 6.54 22.09 -15.89
N ALA A 196 6.36 20.90 -16.46
CA ALA A 196 5.05 20.30 -16.61
C ALA A 196 4.44 19.98 -15.25
N CYS A 197 3.19 20.41 -15.03
CA CYS A 197 2.48 20.28 -13.77
C CYS A 197 1.10 19.64 -13.92
N CYS A 198 0.66 19.37 -15.13
CA CYS A 198 -0.65 18.78 -15.43
C CYS A 198 -0.65 18.14 -16.82
N HIS A 199 -1.74 17.47 -17.16
CA HIS A 199 -1.94 16.93 -18.51
C HIS A 199 -2.06 18.06 -19.56
N GLU A 200 -1.41 17.90 -20.70
CA GLU A 200 -1.56 18.82 -21.83
C GLU A 200 -2.98 18.75 -22.39
N SER A 201 -3.68 19.88 -22.37
CA SER A 201 -5.07 19.99 -22.79
C SER A 201 -5.45 21.41 -23.16
N GLU A 202 -6.65 21.60 -23.74
CA GLU A 202 -7.19 22.94 -23.96
C GLU A 202 -7.27 23.75 -22.65
N ILE A 203 -7.59 23.09 -21.54
CA ILE A 203 -7.71 23.75 -20.24
C ILE A 203 -6.34 24.22 -19.75
N SER A 204 -5.30 23.38 -19.80
CA SER A 204 -3.95 23.77 -19.38
C SER A 204 -3.43 24.92 -20.25
N GLY A 205 -3.69 24.88 -21.58
CA GLY A 205 -3.31 25.95 -22.50
C GLY A 205 -4.02 27.27 -22.18
N ARG A 206 -5.33 27.24 -21.90
CA ARG A 206 -6.11 28.44 -21.50
C ARG A 206 -5.63 29.06 -20.18
N LEU A 207 -5.16 28.21 -19.24
CA LEU A 207 -4.65 28.65 -17.93
C LEU A 207 -3.17 29.05 -17.96
N GLY A 208 -2.48 28.88 -19.11
CA GLY A 208 -1.05 29.13 -19.22
C GLY A 208 -0.18 28.19 -18.41
N LEU A 209 -0.68 26.97 -18.11
CA LEU A 209 0.02 25.93 -17.40
C LEU A 209 0.79 25.03 -18.36
N ALA A 210 2.03 24.70 -18.01
CA ALA A 210 2.80 23.72 -18.75
C ALA A 210 2.23 22.31 -18.52
N GLY A 211 1.79 21.67 -19.59
CA GLY A 211 1.29 20.30 -19.59
C GLY A 211 2.31 19.32 -20.15
N TRP A 212 2.21 18.05 -19.77
CA TRP A 212 2.89 16.97 -20.50
C TRP A 212 1.91 16.23 -21.41
N PRO A 213 2.38 15.78 -22.58
CA PRO A 213 1.55 15.03 -23.52
C PRO A 213 1.25 13.62 -22.98
N ALA A 214 0.15 13.02 -23.41
CA ALA A 214 -0.22 11.65 -23.04
C ALA A 214 0.87 10.61 -23.37
N GLN A 215 1.68 10.87 -24.37
CA GLN A 215 2.80 10.02 -24.77
C GLN A 215 3.97 10.00 -23.78
N ALA A 216 3.93 10.86 -22.75
CA ALA A 216 4.93 10.86 -21.68
C ALA A 216 4.71 9.72 -20.65
N GLU A 217 3.56 9.05 -20.68
CA GLU A 217 3.24 7.90 -19.84
C GLU A 217 3.60 6.56 -20.47
#